data_8eba26be7f8232cf20055882da165709
#
_entry.id   8eba26be7f8232cf20055882da165709
#
_cell.length_a   1.000
_cell.length_b   1.000
_cell.length_c   1.000
_cell.angle_alpha   90.00
_cell.angle_beta   90.00
_cell.angle_gamma   90.00
#
_symmetry.space_group_name_H-M   'P 1'
#
loop_
_entity.id
_entity.type
_entity.pdbx_description
1 polymer ?
#
loop_
_entity_poly.entity_id
_entity_poly.type
_entity_poly.pdbx_seq_one_letter_code
_entity_poly.pdbx_strand_id
1 'polypeptide(L)'
;MNYIFEVVDKSGRKIHLSRERWLHILMHPEMANQIESIKNTLEKPDVIIQFEYDLDVRFYYKYYKERKEYLFISVKYLNGKGYIVTSFYTDKIK
;
A
#
# COMPACT_ATOMS: atom_id res chain seq x y z
N MET A 1 -3.12 18.32 8.96
CA MET A 1 -2.31 17.11 8.78
C MET A 1 -1.90 16.99 7.34
N ASN A 2 -0.63 16.74 7.13
CA ASN A 2 -0.07 16.78 5.78
C ASN A 2 0.14 15.40 5.21
N TYR A 3 -0.94 14.66 5.07
CA TYR A 3 -0.90 13.39 4.35
C TYR A 3 -1.10 13.63 2.87
N ILE A 4 -0.47 12.79 2.05
CA ILE A 4 -0.75 12.75 0.61
C ILE A 4 -2.21 12.31 0.42
N PHE A 5 -2.64 11.29 1.17
CA PHE A 5 -4.03 10.88 1.21
C PHE A 5 -4.31 10.04 2.48
N GLU A 6 -5.59 9.84 2.73
CA GLU A 6 -6.07 8.91 3.73
C GLU A 6 -7.26 8.17 3.14
N VAL A 7 -7.29 6.84 3.30
CA VAL A 7 -8.39 6.00 2.83
C VAL A 7 -8.79 5.05 3.95
N VAL A 8 -9.96 4.41 3.78
CA VAL A 8 -10.44 3.40 4.72
C VAL A 8 -10.23 2.04 4.08
N ASP A 9 -9.60 1.10 4.81
CA ASP A 9 -9.39 -0.24 4.32
C ASP A 9 -10.67 -1.08 4.43
N LYS A 10 -10.61 -2.33 3.98
CA LYS A 10 -11.75 -3.24 4.03
C LYS A 10 -12.29 -3.47 5.42
N SER A 11 -11.45 -3.35 6.45
CA SER A 11 -11.85 -3.57 7.85
C SER A 11 -12.42 -2.32 8.51
N GLY A 12 -12.43 -1.20 7.81
CA GLY A 12 -12.93 0.07 8.35
C GLY A 12 -11.87 0.91 9.04
N ARG A 13 -10.61 0.53 8.96
CA ARG A 13 -9.53 1.30 9.58
C ARG A 13 -8.96 2.30 8.58
N LYS A 14 -8.57 3.47 9.09
CA LYS A 14 -7.96 4.50 8.26
C LYS A 14 -6.50 4.19 7.99
N ILE A 15 -6.10 4.32 6.72
CA ILE A 15 -4.71 4.17 6.30
C ILE A 15 -4.30 5.46 5.61
N HIS A 16 -3.15 6.00 5.99
CA HIS A 16 -2.64 7.22 5.37
C HIS A 16 -1.29 7.00 4.71
N LEU A 17 -1.00 7.86 3.73
CA LEU A 17 0.31 7.97 3.11
C LEU A 17 0.89 9.33 3.49
N SER A 18 2.00 9.31 4.23
CA SER A 18 2.68 10.57 4.59
C SER A 18 3.51 11.07 3.41
N ARG A 19 3.82 12.38 3.44
CA ARG A 19 4.71 13.00 2.48
C ARG A 19 6.06 12.32 2.43
N GLU A 20 6.61 12.04 3.61
CA GLU A 20 7.92 11.41 3.74
C GLU A 20 7.95 10.04 3.09
N ARG A 21 6.92 9.23 3.35
CA ARG A 21 6.85 7.88 2.75
C ARG A 21 6.61 7.94 1.26
N TRP A 22 5.83 8.92 0.80
CA TRP A 22 5.62 9.10 -0.63
C TRP A 22 6.93 9.42 -1.35
N LEU A 23 7.77 10.29 -0.78
CA LEU A 23 9.08 10.59 -1.35
C LEU A 23 9.97 9.35 -1.40
N HIS A 24 9.89 8.49 -0.36
CA HIS A 24 10.61 7.22 -0.35
C HIS A 24 10.11 6.30 -1.47
N ILE A 25 8.79 6.18 -1.64
CA ILE A 25 8.19 5.36 -2.69
C ILE A 25 8.61 5.84 -4.08
N LEU A 26 8.72 7.14 -4.27
CA LEU A 26 9.11 7.73 -5.56
C LEU A 26 10.55 7.40 -5.96
N MET A 27 11.35 6.82 -5.06
CA MET A 27 12.65 6.28 -5.44
C MET A 27 12.51 5.09 -6.41
N HIS A 28 11.32 4.51 -6.50
CA HIS A 28 10.94 3.57 -7.55
C HIS A 28 10.30 4.39 -8.67
N PRO A 29 10.99 4.63 -9.82
CA PRO A 29 10.47 5.54 -10.86
C PRO A 29 9.11 5.15 -11.40
N GLU A 30 8.79 3.84 -11.41
CA GLU A 30 7.50 3.35 -11.91
C GLU A 30 6.33 3.80 -11.03
N MET A 31 6.61 4.31 -9.82
CA MET A 31 5.54 4.74 -8.91
C MET A 31 5.08 6.17 -9.15
N ALA A 32 5.73 6.93 -10.02
CA ALA A 32 5.25 8.26 -10.39
C ALA A 32 3.83 8.13 -10.94
N ASN A 33 2.93 9.00 -10.50
CA ASN A 33 1.53 9.01 -10.92
C ASN A 33 0.72 7.78 -10.52
N GLN A 34 1.15 7.04 -9.47
CA GLN A 34 0.47 5.81 -9.06
C GLN A 34 -0.38 5.96 -7.79
N ILE A 35 -0.66 7.20 -7.36
CA ILE A 35 -1.45 7.41 -6.14
C ILE A 35 -2.83 6.76 -6.23
N GLU A 36 -3.52 6.90 -7.37
CA GLU A 36 -4.85 6.30 -7.52
C GLU A 36 -4.80 4.78 -7.50
N SER A 37 -3.75 4.20 -8.07
CA SER A 37 -3.56 2.75 -8.05
C SER A 37 -3.29 2.25 -6.63
N ILE A 38 -2.53 3.01 -5.84
CA ILE A 38 -2.29 2.68 -4.44
C ILE A 38 -3.61 2.69 -3.66
N LYS A 39 -4.41 3.75 -3.80
CA LYS A 39 -5.72 3.84 -3.14
C LYS A 39 -6.62 2.67 -3.52
N ASN A 40 -6.70 2.36 -4.82
CA ASN A 40 -7.54 1.28 -5.33
C ASN A 40 -7.10 -0.07 -4.77
N THR A 41 -5.81 -0.30 -4.66
CA THR A 41 -5.27 -1.53 -4.09
C THR A 41 -5.65 -1.69 -2.61
N LEU A 42 -5.59 -0.61 -1.85
CA LEU A 42 -5.98 -0.65 -0.44
C LEU A 42 -7.47 -0.88 -0.25
N GLU A 43 -8.29 -0.34 -1.15
CA GLU A 43 -9.74 -0.46 -1.05
C GLU A 43 -10.26 -1.80 -1.57
N LYS A 44 -9.62 -2.32 -2.62
CA LYS A 44 -10.06 -3.55 -3.31
C LYS A 44 -8.87 -4.45 -3.64
N PRO A 45 -8.18 -4.95 -2.63
CA PRO A 45 -7.02 -5.83 -2.87
C PRO A 45 -7.47 -7.18 -3.39
N ASP A 46 -6.58 -7.85 -4.15
CA ASP A 46 -6.79 -9.24 -4.53
C ASP A 46 -6.36 -10.17 -3.39
N VAL A 47 -5.28 -9.81 -2.70
CA VAL A 47 -4.71 -10.62 -1.61
C VAL A 47 -4.21 -9.70 -0.51
N ILE A 48 -4.44 -10.09 0.74
CA ILE A 48 -3.85 -9.45 1.92
C ILE A 48 -3.14 -10.54 2.70
N ILE A 49 -1.85 -10.33 2.99
CA ILE A 49 -1.04 -11.27 3.76
C ILE A 49 -0.56 -10.59 5.03
N GLN A 50 -0.80 -11.22 6.18
CA GLN A 50 -0.25 -10.75 7.44
C GLN A 50 1.21 -11.19 7.51
N PHE A 51 2.12 -10.26 7.86
CA PHE A 51 3.53 -10.57 7.95
C PHE A 51 3.80 -11.40 9.22
N GLU A 52 4.45 -12.55 9.06
CA GLU A 52 4.64 -13.47 10.18
C GLU A 52 5.62 -12.94 11.24
N TYR A 53 6.51 -12.03 10.86
CA TYR A 53 7.51 -11.49 11.78
C TYR A 53 7.09 -10.18 12.46
N ASP A 54 5.96 -9.61 12.05
CA ASP A 54 5.38 -8.43 12.69
C ASP A 54 3.89 -8.44 12.38
N LEU A 55 3.09 -8.86 13.36
CA LEU A 55 1.65 -9.05 13.16
C LEU A 55 0.89 -7.75 12.92
N ASP A 56 1.53 -6.60 13.17
CA ASP A 56 0.94 -5.30 12.87
C ASP A 56 1.16 -4.88 11.41
N VAL A 57 1.93 -5.66 10.65
CA VAL A 57 2.22 -5.36 9.25
C VAL A 57 1.40 -6.27 8.35
N ARG A 58 0.79 -5.67 7.33
CA ARG A 58 0.06 -6.41 6.29
C ARG A 58 0.54 -5.99 4.92
N PHE A 59 0.60 -6.96 4.02
CA PHE A 59 0.98 -6.78 2.63
C PHE A 59 -0.26 -6.87 1.78
N TYR A 60 -0.52 -5.82 1.01
CA TYR A 60 -1.64 -5.74 0.08
C TYR A 60 -1.11 -5.96 -1.32
N TYR A 61 -1.82 -6.76 -2.12
CA TYR A 61 -1.47 -7.02 -3.50
C TYR A 61 -2.70 -6.88 -4.38
N LYS A 62 -2.53 -6.24 -5.52
CA LYS A 62 -3.56 -6.21 -6.55
C LYS A 62 -2.89 -6.31 -7.92
N TYR A 63 -3.45 -7.17 -8.79
CA TYR A 63 -2.91 -7.38 -10.13
C TYR A 63 -3.42 -6.29 -11.07
N TYR A 64 -2.51 -5.73 -11.85
CA TYR A 64 -2.84 -4.73 -12.88
C TYR A 64 -2.47 -5.28 -14.25
N LYS A 65 -3.48 -5.58 -15.04
CA LYS A 65 -3.35 -6.22 -16.36
C LYS A 65 -2.46 -5.46 -17.32
N GLU A 66 -2.59 -4.14 -17.36
CA GLU A 66 -1.84 -3.30 -18.28
C GLU A 66 -0.35 -3.34 -18.01
N ARG A 67 0.05 -3.66 -16.78
CA ARG A 67 1.46 -3.78 -16.41
C ARG A 67 1.92 -5.23 -16.32
N LYS A 68 0.96 -6.17 -16.24
CA LYS A 68 1.22 -7.59 -16.00
C LYS A 68 2.02 -7.80 -14.72
N GLU A 69 1.72 -7.00 -13.71
CA GLU A 69 2.38 -7.02 -12.40
C GLU A 69 1.37 -6.76 -11.29
N TYR A 70 1.76 -7.15 -10.08
CA TYR A 70 1.02 -6.81 -8.87
C TYR A 70 1.56 -5.50 -8.31
N LEU A 71 0.65 -4.65 -7.83
CA LEU A 71 1.05 -3.55 -6.97
C LEU A 71 1.09 -4.06 -5.55
N PHE A 72 2.24 -3.94 -4.93
CA PHE A 72 2.50 -4.34 -3.54
C PHE A 72 2.48 -3.11 -2.66
N ILE A 73 1.83 -3.22 -1.49
CA ILE A 73 1.83 -2.15 -0.50
C ILE A 73 2.05 -2.77 0.87
N SER A 74 3.05 -2.28 1.61
CA SER A 74 3.26 -2.68 2.99
C SER A 74 2.64 -1.63 3.90
N VAL A 75 1.76 -2.08 4.81
CA VAL A 75 1.04 -1.20 5.74
C VAL A 75 1.32 -1.65 7.16
N LYS A 76 1.67 -0.72 8.03
CA LYS A 76 1.82 -0.98 9.46
C LYS A 76 0.65 -0.36 10.20
N TYR A 77 0.05 -1.13 11.10
CA TYR A 77 -1.09 -0.69 11.91
C TYR A 77 -0.64 -0.42 13.33
N LEU A 78 -1.00 0.74 13.85
CA LEU A 78 -0.74 1.13 15.24
C LEU A 78 -1.98 1.80 15.79
N ASN A 79 -2.46 1.33 16.94
CA ASN A 79 -3.61 1.94 17.63
C ASN A 79 -4.86 2.02 16.74
N GLY A 80 -5.10 0.98 15.92
CA GLY A 80 -6.29 0.92 15.07
C GLY A 80 -6.20 1.72 13.79
N LYS A 81 -5.07 2.35 13.51
CA LYS A 81 -4.84 3.10 12.27
C LYS A 81 -3.64 2.52 11.55
N GLY A 82 -3.61 2.68 10.22
CA GLY A 82 -2.51 2.20 9.41
C GLY A 82 -1.76 3.32 8.73
N TYR A 83 -0.50 3.06 8.42
CA TYR A 83 0.27 3.94 7.55
C TYR A 83 1.05 3.09 6.54
N ILE A 84 1.20 3.65 5.34
CA ILE A 84 1.94 2.97 4.29
C ILE A 84 3.43 3.08 4.58
N VAL A 85 4.11 1.94 4.57
CA VAL A 85 5.56 1.88 4.76
C VAL A 85 6.27 2.02 3.43
N THR A 86 5.84 1.21 2.44
CA THR A 86 6.40 1.28 1.09
C THR A 86 5.42 0.67 0.08
N SER A 87 5.69 0.92 -1.19
CA SER A 87 4.88 0.37 -2.28
C SER A 87 5.72 0.31 -3.54
N PHE A 88 5.52 -0.75 -4.33
CA PHE A 88 6.19 -0.91 -5.62
C PHE A 88 5.48 -2.00 -6.42
N TYR A 89 5.80 -2.09 -7.71
CA TYR A 89 5.27 -3.17 -8.55
C TYR A 89 6.20 -4.38 -8.49
N THR A 90 5.61 -5.57 -8.52
CA THR A 90 6.34 -6.84 -8.48
C THR A 90 5.60 -7.87 -9.34
N ASP A 91 6.33 -8.83 -9.88
CA ASP A 91 5.73 -9.87 -10.71
C ASP A 91 5.23 -11.07 -9.90
N LYS A 92 5.49 -11.10 -8.60
CA LYS A 92 5.13 -12.23 -7.73
C LYS A 92 4.56 -11.79 -6.40
N ILE A 93 3.64 -12.60 -5.89
CA ILE A 93 3.20 -12.53 -4.48
C ILE A 93 4.15 -13.42 -3.69
N LYS A 94 4.71 -12.87 -2.63
CA LYS A 94 5.63 -13.63 -1.77
C LYS A 94 4.93 -14.29 -0.60
#